data_e2ec172fb23cca49119634f7e3267bb9
#
_entry.id   e2ec172fb23cca49119634f7e3267bb9
#
_cell.length_a   1.000
_cell.length_b   1.000
_cell.length_c   1.000
_cell.angle_alpha   90.00
_cell.angle_beta   90.00
_cell.angle_gamma   90.00
#
_symmetry.space_group_name_H-M   'P 1'
#
loop_
_entity.id
_entity.type
_entity.pdbx_description
1 polymer ?
#
loop_
_entity_poly.entity_id
_entity_poly.type
_entity_poly.pdbx_seq_one_letter_code
_entity_poly.pdbx_strand_id
1 'polypeptide(L)'
;LQFKEIRNPKRQTIYFVYYGTVGCFSIGIIADLCIYLIRKDLLLALCNILSLGLFLLFTYLLIRKKKQITFLLKCTFYTIQSNILISMYCRIYLPPEETGFFLSQDLMIGMVTCGLASISVSRHTVMILSFAPILLYMFIGVYTSSELYLMSLPSLAVAYIFPPIMLARLQEILRTMQRQKARMTSELKLWAAFNALHLQPSSKEIQLCCLILENKTTEEIAALQYIALSLIHI
;
A
#
# COMPACT_ATOMS: atom_id res chain seq x y z
N LEU A 1 5.96 -21.86 12.99
CA LEU A 1 5.28 -20.61 12.64
C LEU A 1 3.79 -20.89 12.50
N GLN A 2 3.00 -20.46 13.51
CA GLN A 2 1.55 -20.70 13.60
C GLN A 2 0.78 -19.83 12.61
N PHE A 3 0.77 -20.21 11.34
CA PHE A 3 -0.08 -19.57 10.31
C PHE A 3 -1.56 -19.98 10.41
N LYS A 4 -1.90 -20.92 11.30
CA LYS A 4 -3.25 -21.52 11.38
C LYS A 4 -4.36 -20.63 11.95
N GLU A 5 -4.04 -19.49 12.59
CA GLU A 5 -5.06 -18.73 13.35
C GLU A 5 -5.60 -17.46 12.66
N ILE A 6 -5.13 -17.08 11.47
CA ILE A 6 -5.55 -15.83 10.83
C ILE A 6 -6.59 -16.14 9.75
N ARG A 7 -7.85 -16.32 10.15
CA ARG A 7 -9.01 -16.52 9.24
C ARG A 7 -9.34 -15.32 8.33
N ASN A 8 -8.73 -14.15 8.55
CA ASN A 8 -9.04 -12.94 7.77
C ASN A 8 -7.98 -12.73 6.65
N PRO A 9 -8.34 -12.92 5.35
CA PRO A 9 -7.40 -12.84 4.23
C PRO A 9 -6.71 -11.46 4.12
N LYS A 10 -7.41 -10.39 4.49
CA LYS A 10 -6.82 -9.05 4.53
C LYS A 10 -5.67 -8.94 5.52
N ARG A 11 -5.79 -9.58 6.67
CA ARG A 11 -4.75 -9.57 7.71
C ARG A 11 -3.56 -10.42 7.28
N GLN A 12 -3.79 -11.57 6.63
CA GLN A 12 -2.72 -12.39 6.06
C GLN A 12 -1.89 -11.61 5.04
N THR A 13 -2.54 -10.86 4.14
CA THR A 13 -1.87 -10.01 3.15
C THR A 13 -0.97 -8.97 3.84
N ILE A 14 -1.44 -8.32 4.91
CA ILE A 14 -0.64 -7.32 5.64
C ILE A 14 0.60 -7.97 6.27
N TYR A 15 0.48 -9.18 6.85
CA TYR A 15 1.64 -9.91 7.38
C TYR A 15 2.62 -10.29 6.28
N PHE A 16 2.12 -10.77 5.14
CA PHE A 16 2.96 -11.10 4.00
C PHE A 16 3.73 -9.89 3.48
N VAL A 17 3.04 -8.75 3.31
CA VAL A 17 3.67 -7.48 2.92
C VAL A 17 4.72 -7.05 3.95
N TYR A 18 4.42 -7.14 5.25
CA TYR A 18 5.36 -6.78 6.31
C TYR A 18 6.66 -7.61 6.23
N TYR A 19 6.54 -8.94 6.29
CA TYR A 19 7.71 -9.82 6.28
C TYR A 19 8.47 -9.77 4.97
N GLY A 20 7.77 -9.66 3.84
CA GLY A 20 8.38 -9.48 2.52
C GLY A 20 9.18 -8.16 2.46
N THR A 21 8.57 -7.06 2.91
CA THR A 21 9.24 -5.76 2.94
C THR A 21 10.46 -5.78 3.85
N VAL A 22 10.31 -6.19 5.11
CA VAL A 22 11.43 -6.25 6.06
C VAL A 22 12.54 -7.17 5.55
N GLY A 23 12.20 -8.35 5.00
CA GLY A 23 13.19 -9.30 4.48
C GLY A 23 13.98 -8.73 3.29
N CYS A 24 13.28 -8.25 2.26
CA CYS A 24 13.93 -7.71 1.06
C CYS A 24 14.80 -6.48 1.38
N PHE A 25 14.28 -5.55 2.17
CA PHE A 25 15.05 -4.35 2.52
C PHE A 25 16.20 -4.66 3.48
N SER A 26 16.09 -5.62 4.40
CA SER A 26 17.21 -6.03 5.24
C SER A 26 18.36 -6.59 4.41
N ILE A 27 18.07 -7.39 3.39
CA ILE A 27 19.09 -7.92 2.47
C ILE A 27 19.79 -6.76 1.72
N GLY A 28 19.00 -5.82 1.17
CA GLY A 28 19.54 -4.65 0.49
C GLY A 28 20.42 -3.79 1.41
N ILE A 29 19.95 -3.47 2.61
CA ILE A 29 20.70 -2.68 3.60
C ILE A 29 21.99 -3.38 4.03
N ILE A 30 22.00 -4.71 4.15
CA ILE A 30 23.23 -5.46 4.47
C ILE A 30 24.24 -5.35 3.31
N ALA A 31 23.78 -5.46 2.06
CA ALA A 31 24.66 -5.29 0.90
C ALA A 31 25.24 -3.86 0.83
N ASP A 32 24.39 -2.84 1.02
CA ASP A 32 24.82 -1.44 1.06
C ASP A 32 25.80 -1.18 2.23
N LEU A 33 25.53 -1.76 3.40
CA LEU A 33 26.43 -1.65 4.55
C LEU A 33 27.84 -2.17 4.24
N CYS A 34 27.96 -3.31 3.55
CA CYS A 34 29.24 -3.84 3.12
C CYS A 34 29.98 -2.84 2.20
N ILE A 35 29.27 -2.23 1.25
CA ILE A 35 29.82 -1.23 0.33
C ILE A 35 30.30 0.02 1.09
N TYR A 36 29.47 0.56 2.00
CA TYR A 36 29.81 1.76 2.76
C TYR A 36 30.97 1.54 3.74
N LEU A 37 31.10 0.35 4.33
CA LEU A 37 32.27 0.00 5.16
C LEU A 37 33.55 -0.07 4.33
N ILE A 38 33.52 -0.60 3.12
CA ILE A 38 34.66 -0.63 2.20
C ILE A 38 35.06 0.81 1.79
N ARG A 39 34.05 1.67 1.51
CA ARG A 39 34.25 3.08 1.12
C ARG A 39 34.61 3.99 2.31
N LYS A 40 34.50 3.50 3.54
CA LYS A 40 34.67 4.25 4.79
C LYS A 40 33.64 5.37 5.00
N ASP A 41 32.48 5.24 4.42
CA ASP A 41 31.32 6.16 4.58
C ASP A 41 30.60 5.86 5.89
N LEU A 42 31.22 6.24 7.01
CA LEU A 42 30.74 5.90 8.35
C LEU A 42 29.31 6.39 8.65
N LEU A 43 28.91 7.54 8.12
CA LEU A 43 27.57 8.08 8.33
C LEU A 43 26.51 7.18 7.71
N LEU A 44 26.66 6.79 6.45
CA LEU A 44 25.72 5.91 5.75
C LEU A 44 25.73 4.50 6.35
N ALA A 45 26.91 3.99 6.74
CA ALA A 45 27.00 2.72 7.45
C ALA A 45 26.24 2.74 8.78
N LEU A 46 26.36 3.81 9.56
CA LEU A 46 25.62 3.99 10.81
C LEU A 46 24.10 4.05 10.58
N CYS A 47 23.62 4.79 9.58
CA CYS A 47 22.20 4.85 9.23
C CYS A 47 21.65 3.47 8.86
N ASN A 48 22.41 2.66 8.12
CA ASN A 48 22.03 1.31 7.76
C ASN A 48 21.95 0.38 8.97
N ILE A 49 22.90 0.47 9.90
CA ILE A 49 22.88 -0.29 11.17
C ILE A 49 21.66 0.08 12.00
N LEU A 50 21.35 1.37 12.12
CA LEU A 50 20.15 1.85 12.83
C LEU A 50 18.87 1.34 12.19
N SER A 51 18.78 1.36 10.87
CA SER A 51 17.61 0.86 10.13
C SER A 51 17.41 -0.65 10.37
N LEU A 52 18.46 -1.45 10.33
CA LEU A 52 18.41 -2.88 10.66
C LEU A 52 17.99 -3.11 12.12
N GLY A 53 18.53 -2.33 13.06
CA GLY A 53 18.14 -2.38 14.47
C GLY A 53 16.66 -2.09 14.67
N LEU A 54 16.11 -1.07 13.97
CA LEU A 54 14.69 -0.75 13.99
C LEU A 54 13.83 -1.88 13.39
N PHE A 55 14.24 -2.52 12.30
CA PHE A 55 13.51 -3.65 11.72
C PHE A 55 13.46 -4.85 12.66
N LEU A 56 14.56 -5.16 13.35
CA LEU A 56 14.59 -6.21 14.37
C LEU A 56 13.67 -5.85 15.55
N LEU A 57 13.70 -4.60 16.01
CA LEU A 57 12.82 -4.12 17.08
C LEU A 57 11.35 -4.22 16.68
N PHE A 58 10.98 -3.78 15.48
CA PHE A 58 9.60 -3.85 14.98
C PHE A 58 9.13 -5.30 14.83
N THR A 59 10.00 -6.18 14.34
CA THR A 59 9.68 -7.62 14.24
C THR A 59 9.49 -8.24 15.63
N TYR A 60 10.33 -7.90 16.60
CA TYR A 60 10.18 -8.34 17.98
C TYR A 60 8.86 -7.84 18.60
N LEU A 61 8.53 -6.55 18.40
CA LEU A 61 7.27 -5.99 18.86
C LEU A 61 6.05 -6.64 18.19
N LEU A 62 6.15 -6.99 16.92
CA LEU A 62 5.09 -7.68 16.20
C LEU A 62 4.83 -9.08 16.77
N ILE A 63 5.86 -9.81 17.13
CA ILE A 63 5.74 -11.13 17.77
C ILE A 63 5.00 -10.99 19.11
N ARG A 64 5.30 -9.96 19.90
CA ARG A 64 4.66 -9.71 21.19
C ARG A 64 3.27 -9.08 21.07
N LYS A 65 3.08 -8.11 20.16
CA LYS A 65 1.86 -7.29 20.03
C LYS A 65 1.22 -7.42 18.65
N LYS A 66 0.72 -8.60 18.32
CA LYS A 66 0.10 -8.93 17.01
C LYS A 66 -0.99 -7.94 16.52
N LYS A 67 -1.63 -7.19 17.42
CA LYS A 67 -2.70 -6.23 17.06
C LYS A 67 -2.17 -4.96 16.38
N GLN A 68 -0.89 -4.63 16.50
CA GLN A 68 -0.30 -3.38 16.04
C GLN A 68 0.40 -3.48 14.67
N ILE A 69 0.15 -4.55 13.91
CA ILE A 69 0.83 -4.78 12.62
C ILE A 69 0.75 -3.60 11.66
N THR A 70 -0.41 -2.95 11.54
CA THR A 70 -0.59 -1.80 10.64
C THR A 70 0.25 -0.60 11.07
N PHE A 71 0.39 -0.37 12.37
CA PHE A 71 1.25 0.68 12.91
C PHE A 71 2.73 0.35 12.65
N LEU A 72 3.16 -0.86 12.96
CA LEU A 72 4.54 -1.30 12.73
C LEU A 72 4.93 -1.26 11.26
N LEU A 73 4.00 -1.63 10.37
CA LEU A 73 4.20 -1.52 8.93
C LEU A 73 4.39 -0.06 8.47
N LYS A 74 3.62 0.89 9.03
CA LYS A 74 3.84 2.32 8.77
C LYS A 74 5.23 2.76 9.23
N CYS A 75 5.64 2.37 10.44
CA CYS A 75 6.97 2.68 10.96
C CYS A 75 8.07 2.10 10.05
N THR A 76 7.89 0.88 9.56
CA THR A 76 8.83 0.26 8.60
C THR A 76 8.97 1.09 7.32
N PHE A 77 7.86 1.51 6.71
CA PHE A 77 7.91 2.35 5.52
C PHE A 77 8.56 3.71 5.78
N TYR A 78 8.27 4.35 6.91
CA TYR A 78 8.95 5.59 7.29
C TYR A 78 10.46 5.39 7.50
N THR A 79 10.89 4.28 8.11
CA THR A 79 12.31 3.97 8.28
C THR A 79 13.01 3.80 6.94
N ILE A 80 12.41 3.05 6.00
CA ILE A 80 12.95 2.89 4.65
C ILE A 80 13.06 4.24 3.95
N GLN A 81 11.99 5.04 3.99
CA GLN A 81 11.97 6.34 3.34
C GLN A 81 12.99 7.30 3.93
N SER A 82 13.15 7.31 5.27
CA SER A 82 14.17 8.14 5.92
C SER A 82 15.57 7.72 5.51
N ASN A 83 15.85 6.42 5.38
CA ASN A 83 17.13 5.92 4.90
C ASN A 83 17.41 6.39 3.45
N ILE A 84 16.41 6.31 2.57
CA ILE A 84 16.50 6.83 1.19
C ILE A 84 16.79 8.34 1.20
N LEU A 85 16.06 9.13 2.00
CA LEU A 85 16.24 10.59 2.07
C LEU A 85 17.64 10.97 2.56
N ILE A 86 18.16 10.26 3.58
CA ILE A 86 19.52 10.49 4.09
C ILE A 86 20.56 10.11 3.01
N SER A 87 20.35 8.98 2.34
CA SER A 87 21.21 8.53 1.24
C SER A 87 21.24 9.58 0.13
N MET A 88 20.09 10.08 -0.31
CA MET A 88 19.98 11.15 -1.31
C MET A 88 20.73 12.42 -0.89
N TYR A 89 20.57 12.84 0.36
CA TYR A 89 21.26 14.03 0.87
C TYR A 89 22.76 13.86 0.89
N CYS A 90 23.27 12.73 1.36
CA CYS A 90 24.71 12.46 1.40
C CYS A 90 25.34 12.42 0.00
N ARG A 91 24.58 12.08 -1.02
CA ARG A 91 25.08 12.01 -2.41
C ARG A 91 25.33 13.36 -3.07
N ILE A 92 24.88 14.46 -2.48
CA ILE A 92 25.22 15.81 -2.96
C ILE A 92 26.74 15.99 -3.05
N TYR A 93 27.48 15.28 -2.19
CA TYR A 93 28.93 15.37 -2.09
C TYR A 93 29.67 14.33 -2.96
N LEU A 94 28.95 13.51 -3.73
CA LEU A 94 29.54 12.51 -4.63
C LEU A 94 29.81 13.08 -6.02
N PRO A 95 30.80 12.50 -6.77
CA PRO A 95 31.04 12.86 -8.15
C PRO A 95 29.78 12.61 -9.02
N PRO A 96 29.52 13.43 -10.06
CA PRO A 96 28.32 13.31 -10.91
C PRO A 96 28.17 11.95 -11.56
N GLU A 97 29.26 11.28 -11.92
CA GLU A 97 29.28 9.95 -12.54
C GLU A 97 28.65 8.87 -11.64
N GLU A 98 28.93 8.93 -10.35
CA GLU A 98 28.37 8.00 -9.36
C GLU A 98 26.94 8.37 -8.98
N THR A 99 26.58 9.64 -8.99
CA THR A 99 25.28 10.14 -8.60
C THR A 99 24.15 9.57 -9.47
N GLY A 100 24.37 9.44 -10.80
CA GLY A 100 23.35 8.92 -11.72
C GLY A 100 22.98 7.46 -11.45
N PHE A 101 23.94 6.60 -11.14
CA PHE A 101 23.70 5.20 -10.81
C PHE A 101 22.86 5.06 -9.53
N PHE A 102 23.28 5.73 -8.48
CA PHE A 102 22.59 5.68 -7.20
C PHE A 102 21.18 6.31 -7.26
N LEU A 103 21.00 7.33 -8.11
CA LEU A 103 19.69 7.94 -8.34
C LEU A 103 18.67 6.94 -8.89
N SER A 104 19.08 6.13 -9.87
CA SER A 104 18.19 5.10 -10.41
C SER A 104 17.80 4.05 -9.38
N GLN A 105 18.72 3.68 -8.50
CA GLN A 105 18.49 2.74 -7.40
C GLN A 105 17.48 3.32 -6.38
N ASP A 106 17.65 4.56 -5.95
CA ASP A 106 16.73 5.23 -5.03
C ASP A 106 15.32 5.38 -5.63
N LEU A 107 15.24 5.70 -6.92
CA LEU A 107 13.97 5.75 -7.66
C LEU A 107 13.25 4.41 -7.64
N MET A 108 13.95 3.32 -7.93
CA MET A 108 13.36 1.97 -7.91
C MET A 108 12.87 1.59 -6.51
N ILE A 109 13.71 1.79 -5.49
CA ILE A 109 13.36 1.46 -4.11
C ILE A 109 12.16 2.29 -3.65
N GLY A 110 12.17 3.59 -3.91
CA GLY A 110 11.08 4.49 -3.57
C GLY A 110 9.76 4.12 -4.25
N MET A 111 9.81 3.79 -5.54
CA MET A 111 8.64 3.34 -6.30
C MET A 111 8.03 2.07 -5.70
N VAL A 112 8.84 1.07 -5.39
CA VAL A 112 8.40 -0.18 -4.76
C VAL A 112 7.83 0.09 -3.37
N THR A 113 8.49 0.93 -2.58
CA THR A 113 8.04 1.30 -1.22
C THR A 113 6.68 1.99 -1.26
N CYS A 114 6.50 2.99 -2.12
CA CYS A 114 5.22 3.69 -2.29
C CYS A 114 4.12 2.77 -2.83
N GLY A 115 4.45 1.86 -3.76
CA GLY A 115 3.55 0.84 -4.27
C GLY A 115 3.05 -0.09 -3.17
N LEU A 116 3.94 -0.68 -2.39
CA LEU A 116 3.59 -1.56 -1.26
C LEU A 116 2.82 -0.81 -0.16
N ALA A 117 3.20 0.44 0.12
CA ALA A 117 2.49 1.29 1.06
C ALA A 117 1.05 1.56 0.62
N SER A 118 0.79 1.77 -0.67
CA SER A 118 -0.56 2.04 -1.19
C SER A 118 -1.53 0.89 -0.98
N ILE A 119 -1.03 -0.36 -0.93
CA ILE A 119 -1.83 -1.56 -0.69
C ILE A 119 -2.16 -1.74 0.80
N SER A 120 -1.27 -1.32 1.69
CA SER A 120 -1.26 -1.77 3.08
C SER A 120 -1.51 -0.69 4.13
N VAL A 121 -1.30 0.60 3.79
CA VAL A 121 -1.43 1.70 4.74
C VAL A 121 -2.40 2.80 4.27
N SER A 122 -2.59 3.82 5.11
CA SER A 122 -3.52 4.91 4.83
C SER A 122 -3.04 5.83 3.69
N ARG A 123 -3.99 6.44 2.97
CA ARG A 123 -3.70 7.39 1.89
C ARG A 123 -2.77 8.53 2.32
N HIS A 124 -2.94 9.07 3.53
CA HIS A 124 -2.07 10.13 4.06
C HIS A 124 -0.61 9.67 4.19
N THR A 125 -0.37 8.45 4.70
CA THR A 125 0.97 7.88 4.78
C THR A 125 1.61 7.76 3.40
N VAL A 126 0.86 7.27 2.41
CA VAL A 126 1.34 7.14 1.02
C VAL A 126 1.69 8.51 0.43
N MET A 127 0.85 9.52 0.66
CA MET A 127 1.14 10.89 0.19
C MET A 127 2.46 11.42 0.78
N ILE A 128 2.66 11.29 2.09
CA ILE A 128 3.91 11.74 2.74
C ILE A 128 5.12 11.00 2.16
N LEU A 129 5.04 9.68 2.01
CA LEU A 129 6.11 8.86 1.43
C LEU A 129 6.43 9.25 -0.02
N SER A 130 5.42 9.65 -0.79
CA SER A 130 5.59 10.04 -2.20
C SER A 130 6.16 11.45 -2.35
N PHE A 131 5.69 12.41 -1.57
CA PHE A 131 6.07 13.81 -1.74
C PHE A 131 7.41 14.17 -1.09
N ALA A 132 7.79 13.53 0.01
CA ALA A 132 9.02 13.85 0.72
C ALA A 132 10.30 13.73 -0.16
N PRO A 133 10.50 12.66 -0.95
CA PRO A 133 11.65 12.56 -1.84
C PRO A 133 11.64 13.63 -2.95
N ILE A 134 10.46 13.91 -3.51
CA ILE A 134 10.31 14.90 -4.59
C ILE A 134 10.72 16.29 -4.09
N LEU A 135 10.23 16.66 -2.90
CA LEU A 135 10.59 17.96 -2.29
C LEU A 135 12.07 18.05 -1.97
N LEU A 136 12.67 16.98 -1.41
CA LEU A 136 14.09 16.95 -1.13
C LEU A 136 14.91 17.06 -2.42
N TYR A 137 14.52 16.36 -3.46
CA TYR A 137 15.19 16.41 -4.76
C TYR A 137 15.12 17.81 -5.40
N MET A 138 13.94 18.44 -5.33
CA MET A 138 13.77 19.82 -5.78
C MET A 138 14.68 20.76 -5.00
N PHE A 139 14.72 20.62 -3.68
CA PHE A 139 15.58 21.43 -2.81
C PHE A 139 17.07 21.27 -3.16
N ILE A 140 17.53 20.02 -3.33
CA ILE A 140 18.90 19.71 -3.74
C ILE A 140 19.21 20.35 -5.10
N GLY A 141 18.33 20.16 -6.09
CA GLY A 141 18.52 20.69 -7.44
C GLY A 141 18.66 22.22 -7.46
N VAL A 142 17.82 22.92 -6.69
CA VAL A 142 17.89 24.38 -6.55
C VAL A 142 19.14 24.81 -5.79
N TYR A 143 19.44 24.14 -4.67
CA TYR A 143 20.60 24.50 -3.83
C TYR A 143 21.94 24.29 -4.52
N THR A 144 22.09 23.20 -5.27
CA THR A 144 23.33 22.87 -5.99
C THR A 144 23.40 23.50 -7.37
N SER A 145 22.30 24.14 -7.83
CA SER A 145 22.15 24.65 -9.19
C SER A 145 22.46 23.60 -10.26
N SER A 146 22.22 22.34 -9.95
CA SER A 146 22.55 21.21 -10.81
C SER A 146 21.41 20.90 -11.77
N GLU A 147 21.65 21.07 -13.06
CA GLU A 147 20.72 20.73 -14.12
C GLU A 147 20.29 19.25 -14.08
N LEU A 148 21.19 18.34 -13.69
CA LEU A 148 20.91 16.91 -13.57
C LEU A 148 19.74 16.63 -12.62
N TYR A 149 19.74 17.25 -11.44
CA TYR A 149 18.68 17.08 -10.45
C TYR A 149 17.35 17.69 -10.93
N LEU A 150 17.42 18.85 -11.56
CA LEU A 150 16.21 19.53 -12.09
C LEU A 150 15.61 18.74 -13.26
N MET A 151 16.43 18.22 -14.16
CA MET A 151 15.98 17.41 -15.31
C MET A 151 15.40 16.05 -14.89
N SER A 152 15.89 15.49 -13.79
CA SER A 152 15.37 14.19 -13.26
C SER A 152 14.06 14.33 -12.46
N LEU A 153 13.67 15.53 -12.07
CA LEU A 153 12.49 15.79 -11.25
C LEU A 153 11.17 15.28 -11.86
N PRO A 154 10.89 15.43 -13.17
CA PRO A 154 9.68 14.86 -13.77
C PRO A 154 9.64 13.33 -13.69
N SER A 155 10.77 12.66 -13.95
CA SER A 155 10.88 11.20 -13.85
C SER A 155 10.66 10.71 -12.43
N LEU A 156 11.21 11.44 -11.45
CA LEU A 156 11.01 11.18 -10.03
C LEU A 156 9.54 11.35 -9.63
N ALA A 157 8.89 12.42 -10.06
CA ALA A 157 7.49 12.67 -9.80
C ALA A 157 6.60 11.55 -10.36
N VAL A 158 6.86 11.10 -11.60
CA VAL A 158 6.16 9.98 -12.20
C VAL A 158 6.39 8.70 -11.39
N ALA A 159 7.64 8.38 -11.02
CA ALA A 159 7.98 7.17 -10.29
C ALA A 159 7.32 7.09 -8.89
N TYR A 160 7.20 8.21 -8.19
CA TYR A 160 6.63 8.22 -6.84
C TYR A 160 5.12 8.46 -6.77
N ILE A 161 4.53 9.13 -7.75
CA ILE A 161 3.10 9.47 -7.75
C ILE A 161 2.27 8.48 -8.55
N PHE A 162 2.76 8.03 -9.71
CA PHE A 162 2.00 7.17 -10.61
C PHE A 162 1.66 5.78 -10.02
N PRO A 163 2.61 5.00 -9.45
CA PRO A 163 2.29 3.67 -8.93
C PRO A 163 1.23 3.67 -7.81
N PRO A 164 1.27 4.57 -6.81
CA PRO A 164 0.21 4.63 -5.80
C PRO A 164 -1.17 4.91 -6.40
N ILE A 165 -1.25 5.80 -7.39
CA ILE A 165 -2.52 6.13 -8.06
C ILE A 165 -3.05 4.91 -8.82
N MET A 166 -2.20 4.26 -9.63
CA MET A 166 -2.57 3.08 -10.39
C MET A 166 -3.02 1.92 -9.50
N LEU A 167 -2.28 1.66 -8.42
CA LEU A 167 -2.63 0.62 -7.46
C LEU A 167 -3.92 0.92 -6.70
N ALA A 168 -4.16 2.19 -6.35
CA ALA A 168 -5.42 2.59 -5.74
C ALA A 168 -6.62 2.36 -6.68
N ARG A 169 -6.47 2.69 -7.96
CA ARG A 169 -7.49 2.42 -8.99
C ARG A 169 -7.71 0.93 -9.22
N LEU A 170 -6.64 0.15 -9.31
CA LEU A 170 -6.75 -1.30 -9.45
C LEU A 170 -7.48 -1.93 -8.26
N GLN A 171 -7.19 -1.51 -7.04
CA GLN A 171 -7.90 -1.97 -5.85
C GLN A 171 -9.39 -1.61 -5.87
N GLU A 172 -9.74 -0.42 -6.34
CA GLU A 172 -11.13 0.00 -6.48
C GLU A 172 -11.88 -0.89 -7.50
N ILE A 173 -11.27 -1.15 -8.65
CA ILE A 173 -11.82 -2.04 -9.67
C ILE A 173 -12.01 -3.46 -9.10
N LEU A 174 -10.99 -4.02 -8.46
CA LEU A 174 -11.07 -5.36 -7.86
C LEU A 174 -12.16 -5.45 -6.78
N ARG A 175 -12.31 -4.43 -5.94
CA ARG A 175 -13.39 -4.38 -4.94
C ARG A 175 -14.76 -4.35 -5.58
N THR A 176 -14.92 -3.58 -6.66
CA THR A 176 -16.18 -3.50 -7.41
C THR A 176 -16.53 -4.85 -8.04
N MET A 177 -15.55 -5.50 -8.69
CA MET A 177 -15.73 -6.85 -9.25
C MET A 177 -16.07 -7.89 -8.18
N GLN A 178 -15.43 -7.85 -7.02
CA GLN A 178 -15.73 -8.76 -5.90
C GLN A 178 -17.16 -8.54 -5.37
N ARG A 179 -17.60 -7.28 -5.25
CA ARG A 179 -18.99 -6.96 -4.85
C ARG A 179 -20.00 -7.48 -5.87
N GLN A 180 -19.75 -7.27 -7.17
CA GLN A 180 -20.61 -7.80 -8.23
C GLN A 180 -20.67 -9.33 -8.20
N LYS A 181 -19.53 -10.01 -8.05
CA LYS A 181 -19.48 -11.48 -7.92
C LYS A 181 -20.25 -11.98 -6.70
N ALA A 182 -20.08 -11.31 -5.55
CA ALA A 182 -20.82 -11.66 -4.32
C ALA A 182 -22.33 -11.50 -4.53
N ARG A 183 -22.76 -10.42 -5.19
CA ARG A 183 -24.17 -10.17 -5.50
C ARG A 183 -24.74 -11.25 -6.44
N MET A 184 -24.08 -11.54 -7.55
CA MET A 184 -24.47 -12.62 -8.46
C MET A 184 -24.59 -13.98 -7.75
N THR A 185 -23.65 -14.28 -6.84
CA THR A 185 -23.70 -15.52 -6.05
C THR A 185 -24.91 -15.54 -5.11
N SER A 186 -25.28 -14.41 -4.51
CA SER A 186 -26.46 -14.29 -3.64
C SER A 186 -27.76 -14.43 -4.46
N GLU A 187 -27.84 -13.81 -5.61
CA GLU A 187 -28.98 -13.94 -6.54
C GLU A 187 -29.17 -15.40 -6.97
N LEU A 188 -28.11 -16.10 -7.36
CA LEU A 188 -28.16 -17.52 -7.73
C LEU A 188 -28.63 -18.42 -6.57
N LYS A 189 -28.18 -18.15 -5.35
CA LYS A 189 -28.62 -18.89 -4.15
C LYS A 189 -30.08 -18.64 -3.86
N LEU A 190 -30.57 -17.41 -4.01
CA LEU A 190 -32.01 -17.09 -3.86
C LEU A 190 -32.85 -17.80 -4.91
N TRP A 191 -32.44 -17.75 -6.17
CA TRP A 191 -33.13 -18.50 -7.25
C TRP A 191 -33.22 -20.00 -6.92
N ALA A 192 -32.13 -20.61 -6.48
CA ALA A 192 -32.11 -22.01 -6.09
C ALA A 192 -33.06 -22.31 -4.91
N ALA A 193 -33.08 -21.42 -3.90
CA ALA A 193 -34.00 -21.57 -2.76
C ALA A 193 -35.47 -21.42 -3.15
N PHE A 194 -35.81 -20.43 -3.98
CA PHE A 194 -37.20 -20.26 -4.46
C PHE A 194 -37.66 -21.44 -5.33
N ASN A 195 -36.77 -21.93 -6.22
CA ASN A 195 -37.08 -23.14 -7.02
C ASN A 195 -37.30 -24.39 -6.14
N ALA A 196 -36.54 -24.54 -5.07
CA ALA A 196 -36.72 -25.64 -4.12
C ALA A 196 -38.06 -25.57 -3.38
N LEU A 197 -38.61 -24.37 -3.21
CA LEU A 197 -39.94 -24.11 -2.64
C LEU A 197 -41.07 -24.09 -3.68
N HIS A 198 -40.77 -24.39 -4.93
CA HIS A 198 -41.71 -24.30 -6.07
C HIS A 198 -42.30 -22.90 -6.27
N LEU A 199 -41.61 -21.86 -5.83
CA LEU A 199 -41.99 -20.47 -6.02
C LEU A 199 -41.31 -19.93 -7.27
N GLN A 200 -42.03 -19.10 -8.05
CA GLN A 200 -41.50 -18.43 -9.23
C GLN A 200 -41.43 -16.91 -8.99
N PRO A 201 -40.41 -16.43 -8.27
CA PRO A 201 -40.29 -15.00 -8.03
C PRO A 201 -39.94 -14.26 -9.32
N SER A 202 -40.38 -13.04 -9.42
CA SER A 202 -39.93 -12.14 -10.48
C SER A 202 -38.48 -11.68 -10.23
N SER A 203 -37.83 -11.23 -11.29
CA SER A 203 -36.47 -10.66 -11.17
C SER A 203 -36.39 -9.48 -10.17
N LYS A 204 -37.47 -8.68 -10.07
CA LYS A 204 -37.57 -7.57 -9.12
C LYS A 204 -37.65 -8.03 -7.66
N GLU A 205 -38.42 -9.09 -7.40
CA GLU A 205 -38.51 -9.67 -6.03
C GLU A 205 -37.17 -10.24 -5.57
N ILE A 206 -36.43 -10.91 -6.46
CA ILE A 206 -35.07 -11.39 -6.14
C ILE A 206 -34.14 -10.22 -5.84
N GLN A 207 -34.17 -9.15 -6.64
CA GLN A 207 -33.38 -7.96 -6.37
C GLN A 207 -33.74 -7.32 -5.03
N LEU A 208 -35.03 -7.26 -4.69
CA LEU A 208 -35.48 -6.76 -3.40
C LEU A 208 -34.97 -7.61 -2.25
N CYS A 209 -35.05 -8.93 -2.34
CA CYS A 209 -34.53 -9.86 -1.36
C CYS A 209 -33.01 -9.70 -1.19
N CYS A 210 -32.24 -9.48 -2.28
CA CYS A 210 -30.81 -9.22 -2.20
C CYS A 210 -30.53 -7.93 -1.44
N LEU A 211 -31.24 -6.84 -1.68
CA LEU A 211 -31.10 -5.58 -0.97
C LEU A 211 -31.41 -5.69 0.53
N ILE A 212 -32.43 -6.47 0.89
CA ILE A 212 -32.74 -6.78 2.29
C ILE A 212 -31.61 -7.58 2.96
N LEU A 213 -31.06 -8.58 2.27
CA LEU A 213 -29.93 -9.36 2.77
C LEU A 213 -28.64 -8.54 2.91
N GLU A 214 -28.51 -7.46 2.13
CA GLU A 214 -27.42 -6.47 2.26
C GLU A 214 -27.65 -5.48 3.43
N ASN A 215 -28.68 -5.66 4.23
CA ASN A 215 -29.13 -4.78 5.33
C ASN A 215 -29.38 -3.33 4.88
N LYS A 216 -29.91 -3.14 3.68
CA LYS A 216 -30.35 -1.82 3.21
C LYS A 216 -31.62 -1.38 3.93
N THR A 217 -31.69 -0.09 4.26
CA THR A 217 -32.91 0.48 4.86
C THR A 217 -34.05 0.54 3.80
N THR A 218 -35.30 0.59 4.26
CA THR A 218 -36.44 0.72 3.38
C THR A 218 -36.38 1.96 2.49
N GLU A 219 -35.84 3.07 3.02
CA GLU A 219 -35.61 4.31 2.27
C GLU A 219 -34.55 4.15 1.18
N GLU A 220 -33.44 3.47 1.49
CA GLU A 220 -32.39 3.17 0.51
C GLU A 220 -32.91 2.24 -0.59
N ILE A 221 -33.72 1.24 -0.24
CA ILE A 221 -34.35 0.31 -1.19
C ILE A 221 -35.32 1.06 -2.10
N ALA A 222 -36.18 1.93 -1.54
CA ALA A 222 -37.09 2.74 -2.30
C ALA A 222 -36.37 3.63 -3.31
N ALA A 223 -35.29 4.30 -2.87
CA ALA A 223 -34.46 5.16 -3.73
C ALA A 223 -33.79 4.38 -4.86
N LEU A 224 -33.26 3.18 -4.57
CA LEU A 224 -32.57 2.35 -5.56
C LEU A 224 -33.49 1.72 -6.59
N GLN A 225 -34.76 1.42 -6.19
CA GLN A 225 -35.75 0.78 -7.07
C GLN A 225 -36.70 1.80 -7.72
N TYR A 226 -36.55 3.09 -7.43
CA TYR A 226 -37.49 4.15 -7.86
C TYR A 226 -38.94 3.82 -7.50
N ILE A 227 -39.15 3.22 -6.33
CA ILE A 227 -40.48 2.79 -5.85
C ILE A 227 -40.92 3.71 -4.72
N ALA A 228 -42.21 4.02 -4.64
CA ALA A 228 -42.73 4.78 -3.50
C ALA A 228 -42.56 3.98 -2.20
N LEU A 229 -42.10 4.64 -1.12
CA LEU A 229 -41.90 4.03 0.21
C LEU A 229 -43.15 3.25 0.71
N SER A 230 -44.33 3.70 0.35
CA SER A 230 -45.62 3.07 0.70
C SER A 230 -45.79 1.67 0.11
N LEU A 231 -45.07 1.31 -0.96
CA LEU A 231 -45.15 -0.02 -1.58
C LEU A 231 -44.18 -1.05 -0.99
N ILE A 232 -43.28 -0.62 -0.10
CA ILE A 232 -42.30 -1.50 0.54
C ILE A 232 -42.77 -1.95 1.94
N HIS A 233 -43.72 -1.22 2.53
CA HIS A 233 -44.38 -1.59 3.79
C HIS A 233 -45.52 -2.58 3.53
N ILE A 234 -45.16 -3.83 3.23
CA ILE A 234 -46.11 -4.96 3.22
C ILE A 234 -45.79 -5.86 4.42
#